data_f2b4ba57215027865eb547fd40972dcb
#
_entry.id   f2b4ba57215027865eb547fd40972dcb
#
_cell.length_a   1.000
_cell.length_b   1.000
_cell.length_c   1.000
_cell.angle_alpha   90.00
_cell.angle_beta   90.00
_cell.angle_gamma   90.00
#
_symmetry.space_group_name_H-M   'P 1'
#
loop_
_entity.id
_entity.type
_entity.pdbx_description
1 polymer ?
#
loop_
_entity_poly.entity_id
_entity_poly.type
_entity_poly.pdbx_seq_one_letter_code
_entity_poly.pdbx_strand_id
1 'polypeptide(L)'
;MPDVFVYRRPIEVNRGSLALALDGPPALIFEVLSESTYSWDLDLERGKGYSYARAGVREYMTIDPSRTILPEGIRAWRLADGIYQPWQPEGDRRWRSEEIGISISLKGAMATVHDAKGRRQLREGEIARELARKDTELAELRRLLDEARGK
;
A
#
# COMPACT_ATOMS: atom_id res chain seq x y z
N MET A 1 -13.83 -5.44 -8.41
CA MET A 1 -13.00 -5.84 -7.25
C MET A 1 -11.87 -4.82 -7.15
N PRO A 2 -11.44 -4.40 -5.96
CA PRO A 2 -10.29 -3.51 -5.82
C PRO A 2 -8.99 -4.18 -6.27
N ASP A 3 -8.03 -3.38 -6.78
CA ASP A 3 -6.72 -3.90 -7.18
C ASP A 3 -5.91 -4.33 -5.96
N VAL A 4 -5.96 -3.53 -4.88
CA VAL A 4 -5.34 -3.86 -3.59
C VAL A 4 -6.22 -3.40 -2.45
N PHE A 5 -6.35 -4.24 -1.44
CA PHE A 5 -7.02 -3.91 -0.19
C PHE A 5 -6.18 -4.32 1.01
N VAL A 6 -6.20 -3.51 2.05
CA VAL A 6 -5.38 -3.69 3.25
C VAL A 6 -6.27 -3.76 4.47
N TYR A 7 -6.09 -4.80 5.27
CA TYR A 7 -6.76 -4.99 6.56
C TYR A 7 -5.80 -4.71 7.71
N ARG A 8 -6.33 -4.25 8.84
CA ARG A 8 -5.57 -4.07 10.09
C ARG A 8 -5.20 -5.40 10.75
N ARG A 9 -5.88 -6.47 10.42
CA ARG A 9 -5.72 -7.81 10.98
C ARG A 9 -5.60 -8.84 9.86
N PRO A 10 -4.98 -9.98 10.09
CA PRO A 10 -5.02 -11.08 9.13
C PRO A 10 -6.47 -11.49 8.83
N ILE A 11 -6.74 -11.73 7.56
CA ILE A 11 -8.01 -12.30 7.08
C ILE A 11 -7.75 -13.65 6.41
N GLU A 12 -8.78 -14.48 6.37
CA GLU A 12 -8.70 -15.78 5.71
C GLU A 12 -8.78 -15.63 4.18
N VAL A 13 -7.67 -15.82 3.49
CA VAL A 13 -7.53 -15.54 2.05
C VAL A 13 -8.02 -16.71 1.18
N ASN A 14 -8.30 -17.88 1.77
CA ASN A 14 -8.62 -19.13 1.04
C ASN A 14 -10.03 -19.18 0.42
N ARG A 15 -10.82 -18.09 0.50
CA ARG A 15 -12.23 -18.10 0.08
C ARG A 15 -12.48 -17.65 -1.35
N GLY A 16 -11.47 -17.28 -2.12
CA GLY A 16 -11.63 -16.81 -3.52
C GLY A 16 -12.42 -15.50 -3.70
N SER A 17 -13.03 -14.98 -2.65
CA SER A 17 -13.73 -13.68 -2.64
C SER A 17 -13.69 -13.02 -1.27
N LEU A 18 -13.65 -11.70 -1.27
CA LEU A 18 -13.73 -10.88 -0.07
C LEU A 18 -15.16 -10.91 0.48
N ALA A 19 -15.35 -11.37 1.70
CA ALA A 19 -16.64 -11.41 2.35
C ALA A 19 -16.75 -10.27 3.38
N LEU A 20 -17.15 -9.06 2.96
CA LEU A 20 -17.31 -7.90 3.83
C LEU A 20 -18.17 -8.17 5.08
N ALA A 21 -19.16 -9.05 4.96
CA ALA A 21 -20.02 -9.44 6.08
C ALA A 21 -19.28 -10.22 7.18
N LEU A 22 -18.20 -10.92 6.83
CA LEU A 22 -17.39 -11.72 7.77
C LEU A 22 -16.12 -11.01 8.19
N ASP A 23 -15.46 -10.35 7.22
CA ASP A 23 -14.14 -9.75 7.41
C ASP A 23 -14.25 -8.29 7.84
N GLY A 24 -15.40 -7.67 7.65
CA GLY A 24 -15.59 -6.23 7.77
C GLY A 24 -14.98 -5.45 6.60
N PRO A 25 -15.04 -4.12 6.62
CA PRO A 25 -14.43 -3.31 5.57
C PRO A 25 -12.90 -3.31 5.70
N PRO A 26 -12.17 -3.29 4.56
CA PRO A 26 -10.76 -2.97 4.56
C PRO A 26 -10.48 -1.61 5.19
N ALA A 27 -9.30 -1.45 5.78
CA ALA A 27 -8.85 -0.17 6.31
C ALA A 27 -8.50 0.81 5.18
N LEU A 28 -7.87 0.30 4.12
CA LEU A 28 -7.43 1.07 2.97
C LEU A 28 -7.63 0.25 1.69
N ILE A 29 -8.10 0.91 0.64
CA ILE A 29 -8.19 0.37 -0.72
C ILE A 29 -7.35 1.21 -1.66
N PHE A 30 -6.64 0.53 -2.57
CA PHE A 30 -5.96 1.14 -3.72
C PHE A 30 -6.61 0.70 -5.01
N GLU A 31 -6.72 1.65 -5.96
CA GLU A 31 -7.03 1.38 -7.37
C GLU A 31 -5.93 1.97 -8.24
N VAL A 32 -5.44 1.18 -9.18
CA VAL A 32 -4.50 1.65 -10.19
C VAL A 32 -5.29 2.07 -11.42
N LEU A 33 -5.24 3.35 -11.74
CA LEU A 33 -6.05 3.91 -12.82
C LEU A 33 -5.61 3.39 -14.18
N SER A 34 -6.60 3.11 -15.02
CA SER A 34 -6.44 2.76 -16.42
C SER A 34 -7.41 3.59 -17.27
N GLU A 35 -7.11 3.76 -18.54
CA GLU A 35 -7.97 4.50 -19.48
C GLU A 35 -9.40 3.98 -19.55
N SER A 36 -9.60 2.68 -19.31
CA SER A 36 -10.91 2.05 -19.38
C SER A 36 -11.74 2.17 -18.11
N THR A 37 -11.13 2.44 -16.95
CA THR A 37 -11.83 2.37 -15.66
C THR A 37 -11.76 3.65 -14.84
N TYR A 38 -10.88 4.60 -15.18
CA TYR A 38 -10.61 5.76 -14.33
C TYR A 38 -11.84 6.60 -13.97
N SER A 39 -12.79 6.75 -14.89
CA SER A 39 -14.01 7.51 -14.64
C SER A 39 -14.86 6.87 -13.53
N TRP A 40 -14.89 5.54 -13.48
CA TRP A 40 -15.59 4.78 -12.48
C TRP A 40 -14.81 4.72 -11.14
N ASP A 41 -13.50 4.66 -11.22
CA ASP A 41 -12.61 4.63 -10.05
C ASP A 41 -12.60 5.99 -9.33
N LEU A 42 -12.70 7.10 -10.06
CA LEU A 42 -12.72 8.46 -9.50
C LEU A 42 -14.11 8.96 -9.10
N ASP A 43 -15.17 8.25 -9.48
CA ASP A 43 -16.55 8.65 -9.17
C ASP A 43 -16.92 8.30 -7.72
N LEU A 44 -17.04 9.35 -6.91
CA LEU A 44 -17.42 9.23 -5.49
C LEU A 44 -18.94 9.21 -5.26
N GLU A 45 -19.73 9.47 -6.29
CA GLU A 45 -21.21 9.54 -6.17
C GLU A 45 -21.91 8.26 -6.61
N ARG A 46 -21.37 7.55 -7.61
CA ARG A 46 -22.00 6.36 -8.21
C ARG A 46 -21.01 5.23 -8.46
N GLY A 47 -19.72 5.54 -8.53
CA GLY A 47 -18.66 4.60 -8.88
C GLY A 47 -18.13 3.76 -7.72
N LYS A 48 -16.87 3.34 -7.83
CA LYS A 48 -16.21 2.53 -6.80
C LYS A 48 -16.08 3.30 -5.49
N GLY A 49 -15.72 4.60 -5.53
CA GLY A 49 -15.61 5.41 -4.33
C GLY A 49 -16.90 5.44 -3.52
N TYR A 50 -18.05 5.62 -4.17
CA TYR A 50 -19.35 5.54 -3.51
C TYR A 50 -19.58 4.18 -2.84
N SER A 51 -19.30 3.10 -3.57
CA SER A 51 -19.47 1.73 -3.06
C SER A 51 -18.61 1.45 -1.85
N TYR A 52 -17.34 1.92 -1.87
CA TYR A 52 -16.40 1.75 -0.76
C TYR A 52 -16.78 2.61 0.45
N ALA A 53 -17.25 3.83 0.24
CA ALA A 53 -17.76 4.66 1.33
C ALA A 53 -18.95 4.00 2.05
N ARG A 54 -19.91 3.47 1.29
CA ARG A 54 -21.05 2.72 1.84
C ARG A 54 -20.65 1.43 2.55
N ALA A 55 -19.58 0.78 2.10
CA ALA A 55 -19.02 -0.40 2.76
C ALA A 55 -18.25 -0.05 4.04
N GLY A 56 -18.02 1.24 4.33
CA GLY A 56 -17.29 1.69 5.52
C GLY A 56 -15.77 1.65 5.39
N VAL A 57 -15.23 1.59 4.17
CA VAL A 57 -13.79 1.67 3.92
C VAL A 57 -13.28 3.05 4.34
N ARG A 58 -12.35 3.09 5.29
CA ARG A 58 -11.89 4.33 5.90
C ARG A 58 -11.04 5.19 4.98
N GLU A 59 -10.17 4.59 4.22
CA GLU A 59 -9.24 5.28 3.32
C GLU A 59 -9.31 4.68 1.91
N TYR A 60 -9.41 5.56 0.92
CA TYR A 60 -9.45 5.20 -0.49
C TYR A 60 -8.40 5.99 -1.26
N MET A 61 -7.64 5.32 -2.12
CA MET A 61 -6.58 5.93 -2.89
C MET A 61 -6.59 5.43 -4.32
N THR A 62 -6.48 6.35 -5.27
CA THR A 62 -6.23 6.04 -6.68
C THR A 62 -4.80 6.42 -7.05
N ILE A 63 -4.14 5.58 -7.82
CA ILE A 63 -2.76 5.76 -8.25
C ILE A 63 -2.74 5.74 -9.79
N ASP A 64 -2.17 6.77 -10.39
CA ASP A 64 -1.87 6.83 -11.82
C ASP A 64 -0.34 6.86 -12.01
N PRO A 65 0.30 5.71 -12.23
CA PRO A 65 1.74 5.65 -12.43
C PRO A 65 2.21 6.42 -13.67
N SER A 66 1.36 6.51 -14.68
CA SER A 66 1.66 7.19 -15.97
C SER A 66 1.49 8.70 -15.89
N ARG A 67 0.68 9.17 -14.95
CA ARG A 67 0.26 10.57 -14.79
C ARG A 67 -0.45 11.14 -16.01
N THR A 68 -1.05 10.28 -16.81
CA THR A 68 -1.82 10.69 -18.00
C THR A 68 -3.25 11.08 -17.63
N ILE A 69 -3.79 10.50 -16.57
CA ILE A 69 -5.13 10.74 -16.04
C ILE A 69 -5.07 11.72 -14.86
N LEU A 70 -4.15 11.47 -13.92
CA LEU A 70 -3.90 12.31 -12.75
C LEU A 70 -2.49 12.90 -12.81
N PRO A 71 -2.31 14.17 -13.16
CA PRO A 71 -0.98 14.82 -13.21
C PRO A 71 -0.24 14.74 -11.86
N GLU A 72 -0.98 14.75 -10.74
CA GLU A 72 -0.44 14.56 -9.40
C GLU A 72 0.01 13.10 -9.12
N GLY A 73 -0.47 12.14 -9.90
CA GLY A 73 -0.16 10.71 -9.82
C GLY A 73 -0.87 9.94 -8.70
N ILE A 74 -1.30 10.60 -7.66
CA ILE A 74 -2.07 10.01 -6.56
C ILE A 74 -3.19 10.98 -6.16
N ARG A 75 -4.38 10.43 -5.99
CA ARG A 75 -5.52 11.11 -5.37
C ARG A 75 -6.12 10.20 -4.30
N ALA A 76 -6.42 10.78 -3.14
CA ALA A 76 -6.83 10.00 -1.99
C ALA A 76 -7.93 10.69 -1.19
N TRP A 77 -8.67 9.88 -0.45
CA TRP A 77 -9.80 10.33 0.36
C TRP A 77 -9.86 9.56 1.68
N ARG A 78 -10.41 10.21 2.69
CA ARG A 78 -10.78 9.63 3.98
C ARG A 78 -12.28 9.71 4.19
N LEU A 79 -12.83 8.66 4.77
CA LEU A 79 -14.25 8.61 5.10
C LEU A 79 -14.51 9.41 6.38
N ALA A 80 -15.32 10.46 6.26
CA ALA A 80 -15.84 11.26 7.37
C ALA A 80 -17.35 11.42 7.22
N ASP A 81 -18.09 11.07 8.24
CA ASP A 81 -19.56 11.16 8.27
C ASP A 81 -20.25 10.48 7.07
N GLY A 82 -19.69 9.33 6.63
CA GLY A 82 -20.23 8.54 5.52
C GLY A 82 -19.87 9.07 4.13
N ILE A 83 -19.07 10.14 4.02
CA ILE A 83 -18.67 10.77 2.75
C ILE A 83 -17.15 10.85 2.69
N TYR A 84 -16.58 10.59 1.51
CA TYR A 84 -15.15 10.75 1.29
C TYR A 84 -14.77 12.22 1.18
N GLN A 85 -13.86 12.64 2.07
CA GLN A 85 -13.22 13.95 2.06
C GLN A 85 -11.82 13.85 1.45
N PRO A 86 -11.35 14.87 0.71
CA PRO A 86 -10.00 14.86 0.15
C PRO A 86 -8.94 14.66 1.23
N TRP A 87 -8.07 13.68 1.02
CA TRP A 87 -6.91 13.41 1.87
C TRP A 87 -5.67 14.01 1.21
N GLN A 88 -5.14 15.05 1.81
CA GLN A 88 -3.97 15.77 1.29
C GLN A 88 -2.66 15.10 1.71
N PRO A 89 -1.63 15.12 0.85
CA PRO A 89 -0.31 14.62 1.22
C PRO A 89 0.39 15.51 2.23
N GLU A 90 1.24 14.92 3.03
CA GLU A 90 2.16 15.61 3.93
C GLU A 90 3.51 15.89 3.22
N GLY A 91 4.16 17.02 3.53
CA GLY A 91 5.55 17.35 3.14
C GLY A 91 5.90 16.97 1.69
N ASP A 92 6.75 15.96 1.54
CA ASP A 92 7.30 15.49 0.26
C ASP A 92 6.31 14.62 -0.55
N ARG A 93 5.05 15.00 -0.59
CA ARG A 93 3.97 14.29 -1.30
C ARG A 93 3.83 12.84 -0.82
N ARG A 94 3.77 12.66 0.49
CA ARG A 94 3.47 11.39 1.14
C ARG A 94 2.06 11.41 1.71
N TRP A 95 1.28 10.41 1.37
CA TRP A 95 -0.03 10.16 1.98
C TRP A 95 0.17 9.22 3.16
N ARG A 96 0.01 9.75 4.37
CA ARG A 96 0.15 8.95 5.58
C ARG A 96 -1.18 8.37 5.98
N SER A 97 -1.29 7.04 5.94
CA SER A 97 -2.46 6.31 6.43
C SER A 97 -2.51 6.36 7.96
N GLU A 98 -3.61 6.86 8.49
CA GLU A 98 -3.90 6.83 9.92
C GLU A 98 -4.41 5.45 10.34
N GLU A 99 -5.03 4.72 9.41
CA GLU A 99 -5.65 3.43 9.65
C GLU A 99 -4.61 2.32 9.88
N ILE A 100 -3.49 2.34 9.17
CA ILE A 100 -2.47 1.28 9.18
C ILE A 100 -1.05 1.78 9.42
N GLY A 101 -0.86 3.09 9.62
CA GLY A 101 0.42 3.68 10.01
C GLY A 101 1.53 3.65 8.95
N ILE A 102 1.19 3.45 7.67
CA ILE A 102 2.14 3.52 6.56
C ILE A 102 2.06 4.86 5.84
N SER A 103 3.11 5.19 5.09
CA SER A 103 3.08 6.33 4.17
C SER A 103 3.30 5.85 2.74
N ILE A 104 2.55 6.42 1.81
CA ILE A 104 2.60 6.10 0.40
C ILE A 104 3.03 7.33 -0.39
N SER A 105 3.91 7.14 -1.37
CA SER A 105 4.32 8.16 -2.33
C SER A 105 4.53 7.54 -3.71
N LEU A 106 4.52 8.37 -4.75
CA LEU A 106 4.82 7.95 -6.12
C LEU A 106 6.15 8.55 -6.55
N LYS A 107 7.16 7.69 -6.75
CA LYS A 107 8.46 8.08 -7.28
C LYS A 107 8.62 7.58 -8.72
N GLY A 108 8.65 8.52 -9.68
CA GLY A 108 8.49 8.15 -11.09
C GLY A 108 7.15 7.46 -11.30
N ALA A 109 7.15 6.31 -11.96
CA ALA A 109 5.98 5.45 -12.18
C ALA A 109 5.77 4.41 -11.06
N MET A 110 6.47 4.53 -9.92
CA MET A 110 6.46 3.49 -8.89
C MET A 110 5.92 4.00 -7.57
N ALA A 111 4.87 3.34 -7.08
CA ALA A 111 4.41 3.52 -5.72
C ALA A 111 5.45 2.98 -4.72
N THR A 112 5.76 3.78 -3.71
CA THR A 112 6.70 3.46 -2.65
C THR A 112 5.97 3.52 -1.32
N VAL A 113 6.10 2.46 -0.53
CA VAL A 113 5.50 2.35 0.79
C VAL A 113 6.58 2.49 1.85
N HIS A 114 6.30 3.25 2.89
CA HIS A 114 7.17 3.43 4.05
C HIS A 114 6.41 3.01 5.32
N ASP A 115 7.11 2.41 6.27
CA ASP A 115 6.53 2.08 7.57
C ASP A 115 6.37 3.33 8.47
N ALA A 116 5.83 3.14 9.67
CA ALA A 116 5.62 4.23 10.63
C ALA A 116 6.92 4.92 11.07
N LYS A 117 8.07 4.29 10.88
CA LYS A 117 9.41 4.84 11.15
C LYS A 117 10.02 5.52 9.93
N GLY A 118 9.28 5.62 8.81
CA GLY A 118 9.74 6.20 7.56
C GLY A 118 10.68 5.31 6.75
N ARG A 119 10.86 4.03 7.12
CA ARG A 119 11.70 3.09 6.38
C ARG A 119 10.93 2.57 5.18
N ARG A 120 11.55 2.64 4.01
CA ARG A 120 10.96 2.11 2.77
C ARG A 120 10.77 0.59 2.88
N GLN A 121 9.58 0.13 2.53
CA GLN A 121 9.33 -1.30 2.40
C GLN A 121 10.02 -1.84 1.15
N LEU A 122 10.76 -2.92 1.32
CA LEU A 122 11.45 -3.59 0.23
C LEU A 122 10.45 -4.41 -0.60
N ARG A 123 10.70 -4.52 -1.89
CA ARG A 123 9.97 -5.42 -2.78
C ARG A 123 10.49 -6.84 -2.62
N GLU A 124 9.72 -7.81 -3.06
CA GLU A 124 10.08 -9.22 -2.97
C GLU A 124 11.48 -9.51 -3.54
N GLY A 125 11.79 -9.02 -4.76
CA GLY A 125 13.11 -9.18 -5.35
C GLY A 125 14.24 -8.43 -4.62
N GLU A 126 13.94 -7.35 -3.90
CA GLU A 126 14.91 -6.63 -3.06
C GLU A 126 15.12 -7.37 -1.75
N ILE A 127 14.07 -7.95 -1.18
CA ILE A 127 14.15 -8.80 0.02
C ILE A 127 15.04 -10.00 -0.24
N ALA A 128 14.85 -10.69 -1.37
CA ALA A 128 15.67 -11.84 -1.74
C ALA A 128 17.15 -11.49 -1.87
N ARG A 129 17.48 -10.35 -2.50
CA ARG A 129 18.87 -9.86 -2.60
C ARG A 129 19.47 -9.49 -1.25
N GLU A 130 18.69 -8.84 -0.40
CA GLU A 130 19.16 -8.44 0.94
C GLU A 130 19.38 -9.67 1.84
N LEU A 131 18.52 -10.68 1.75
CA LEU A 131 18.72 -11.97 2.44
C LEU A 131 20.00 -12.67 1.96
N ALA A 132 20.21 -12.81 0.65
CA ALA A 132 21.39 -13.43 0.10
C ALA A 132 22.68 -12.70 0.53
N ARG A 133 22.66 -11.37 0.57
CA ARG A 133 23.78 -10.56 1.08
C ARG A 133 24.08 -10.86 2.54
N LYS A 134 23.04 -10.89 3.39
CA LYS A 134 23.18 -11.19 4.82
C LYS A 134 23.67 -12.61 5.08
N ASP A 135 23.21 -13.58 4.31
CA ASP A 135 23.69 -14.97 4.43
C ASP A 135 25.19 -15.09 4.11
N THR A 136 25.65 -14.39 3.07
CA THR A 136 27.09 -14.32 2.74
C THR A 136 27.90 -13.66 3.86
N GLU A 137 27.43 -12.55 4.40
CA GLU A 137 28.07 -11.82 5.50
C GLU A 137 28.15 -12.67 6.78
N LEU A 138 27.07 -13.40 7.09
CA LEU A 138 27.04 -14.33 8.22
C LEU A 138 28.00 -15.52 8.04
N ALA A 139 28.11 -16.06 6.84
CA ALA A 139 29.05 -17.14 6.54
C ALA A 139 30.51 -16.68 6.71
N GLU A 140 30.83 -15.47 6.26
CA GLU A 140 32.16 -14.89 6.44
C GLU A 140 32.48 -14.61 7.91
N LEU A 141 31.56 -14.04 8.65
CA LEU A 141 31.73 -13.81 10.09
C LEU A 141 31.93 -15.12 10.88
N ARG A 142 31.19 -16.18 10.54
CA ARG A 142 31.39 -17.51 11.13
C ARG A 142 32.79 -18.05 10.85
N ARG A 143 33.25 -17.97 9.61
CA ARG A 143 34.61 -18.39 9.22
C ARG A 143 35.70 -17.67 10.03
N LEU A 144 35.58 -16.32 10.14
CA LEU A 144 36.50 -15.51 10.92
C LEU A 144 36.51 -15.88 12.42
N LEU A 145 35.33 -16.18 12.94
CA LEU A 145 35.17 -16.59 14.35
C LEU A 145 35.80 -17.95 14.62
N ASP A 146 35.68 -18.89 13.72
CA ASP A 146 36.29 -20.22 13.80
C ASP A 146 37.82 -20.14 13.69
N GLU A 147 38.33 -19.32 12.79
CA GLU A 147 39.77 -19.03 12.66
C GLU A 147 40.34 -18.38 13.94
N ALA A 148 39.58 -17.50 14.59
CA ALA A 148 39.99 -16.84 15.83
C ALA A 148 39.98 -17.80 17.04
N ARG A 149 39.05 -18.78 17.05
CA ARG A 149 38.95 -19.79 18.13
C ARG A 149 39.92 -20.96 17.98
N GLY A 150 40.44 -21.19 16.77
CA GLY A 150 41.39 -22.25 16.48
C GLY A 150 42.88 -21.85 16.74
N LYS A 151 43.08 -20.65 17.24
CA LYS A 151 44.38 -20.14 17.73
C LYS A 151 44.39 -20.13 19.25
#